data_695db069fecd0ebeeaff1435836f1480
#
_entry.id   695db069fecd0ebeeaff1435836f1480
#
_cell.length_a   1.000
_cell.length_b   1.000
_cell.length_c   1.000
_cell.angle_alpha   90.00
_cell.angle_beta   90.00
_cell.angle_gamma   90.00
#
_symmetry.space_group_name_H-M   'P 1'
#
loop_
_entity.id
_entity.type
_entity.pdbx_description
1 polymer ?
#
loop_
_entity_poly.entity_id
_entity_poly.type
_entity_poly.pdbx_seq_one_letter_code
_entity_poly.pdbx_strand_id
1 'polypeptide(L)'
;MSLYNLLTIVIPCKNEGKIIDTTLNLLNQQENIDNVNVIVCDSSDDEKTNELLNGRTNDRFKFSIVSGGLPSIARNLGFNHCNTPYVLFMDADVFILDFSLIQNCLTDIIVNDLDLLTCKFRSTTGEYNNVFRFFDCIQKISKPLTPFALGGFMLLNSKRFIEIGRFNEKVKVAEDYMLSKKISSHKFKVFNSTVFTTPRRFKSKGLYYMVKLMINSIINRDNEPYFENDNNYWK
;
A
#
# COMPACT_ATOMS: atom_id res chain seq x y z
N MET A 1 -22.42 -5.80 3.69
CA MET A 1 -21.52 -6.91 4.09
C MET A 1 -20.56 -6.36 5.13
N SER A 2 -20.41 -6.99 6.28
CA SER A 2 -19.49 -6.48 7.32
C SER A 2 -18.04 -6.75 6.93
N LEU A 3 -17.17 -5.74 7.01
CA LEU A 3 -15.76 -5.87 6.62
C LEU A 3 -14.91 -6.61 7.66
N TYR A 4 -15.31 -6.58 8.94
CA TYR A 4 -14.43 -7.01 10.05
C TYR A 4 -14.00 -8.48 10.01
N ASN A 5 -14.82 -9.36 9.43
CA ASN A 5 -14.49 -10.79 9.28
C ASN A 5 -13.73 -11.09 7.98
N LEU A 6 -13.60 -10.12 7.09
CA LEU A 6 -13.07 -10.32 5.74
C LEU A 6 -11.77 -9.58 5.49
N LEU A 7 -11.51 -8.50 6.22
CA LEU A 7 -10.43 -7.57 5.92
C LEU A 7 -9.60 -7.25 7.16
N THR A 8 -8.28 -7.28 6.97
CA THR A 8 -7.29 -6.64 7.86
C THR A 8 -6.56 -5.56 7.07
N ILE A 9 -6.31 -4.41 7.69
CA ILE A 9 -5.54 -3.31 7.10
C ILE A 9 -4.18 -3.26 7.78
N VAL A 10 -3.10 -3.24 7.00
CA VAL A 10 -1.72 -3.18 7.48
C VAL A 10 -1.06 -1.92 6.94
N ILE A 11 -0.54 -1.08 7.83
CA ILE A 11 0.03 0.23 7.52
C ILE A 11 1.47 0.30 8.01
N PRO A 12 2.48 0.22 7.12
CA PRO A 12 3.85 0.54 7.51
C PRO A 12 3.95 2.03 7.83
N CYS A 13 4.59 2.38 8.94
CA CYS A 13 4.73 3.75 9.41
C CYS A 13 6.17 4.02 9.85
N LYS A 14 6.71 5.19 9.45
CA LYS A 14 7.97 5.72 9.97
C LYS A 14 7.99 7.24 9.92
N ASN A 15 8.01 7.89 11.08
CA ASN A 15 8.16 9.35 11.24
C ASN A 15 7.10 10.15 10.44
N GLU A 16 5.84 9.69 10.51
CA GLU A 16 4.74 10.28 9.72
C GLU A 16 3.99 11.40 10.47
N GLY A 17 4.15 11.51 11.80
CA GLY A 17 3.56 12.58 12.60
C GLY A 17 2.05 12.75 12.33
N LYS A 18 1.62 13.98 12.03
CA LYS A 18 0.19 14.27 11.76
C LYS A 18 -0.36 13.60 10.50
N ILE A 19 0.49 13.09 9.62
CA ILE A 19 0.04 12.47 8.37
C ILE A 19 -0.65 11.15 8.66
N ILE A 20 -0.04 10.29 9.48
CA ILE A 20 -0.68 9.03 9.88
C ILE A 20 -1.99 9.26 10.64
N ASP A 21 -2.04 10.29 11.50
CA ASP A 21 -3.28 10.64 12.21
C ASP A 21 -4.40 11.02 11.22
N THR A 22 -4.09 11.83 10.21
CA THR A 22 -5.05 12.17 9.14
C THR A 22 -5.52 10.92 8.40
N THR A 23 -4.61 10.00 8.07
CA THR A 23 -4.92 8.74 7.39
C THR A 23 -5.86 7.88 8.22
N LEU A 24 -5.59 7.71 9.52
CA LEU A 24 -6.43 6.93 10.43
C LEU A 24 -7.79 7.59 10.66
N ASN A 25 -7.87 8.92 10.71
CA ASN A 25 -9.13 9.65 10.80
C ASN A 25 -10.00 9.49 9.54
N LEU A 26 -9.41 9.43 8.34
CA LEU A 26 -10.11 9.11 7.10
C LEU A 26 -10.56 7.65 7.05
N LEU A 27 -9.79 6.73 7.60
CA LEU A 27 -10.21 5.33 7.76
C LEU A 27 -11.42 5.22 8.69
N ASN A 28 -11.46 5.99 9.77
CA ASN A 28 -12.61 6.03 10.69
C ASN A 28 -13.93 6.46 10.02
N GLN A 29 -13.84 7.18 8.90
CA GLN A 29 -15.00 7.63 8.13
C GLN A 29 -15.46 6.60 7.07
N GLN A 30 -14.69 5.53 6.85
CA GLN A 30 -15.07 4.51 5.87
C GLN A 30 -16.34 3.76 6.29
N GLU A 31 -17.18 3.45 5.32
CA GLU A 31 -18.39 2.64 5.53
C GLU A 31 -18.01 1.24 6.01
N ASN A 32 -18.76 0.75 7.01
CA ASN A 32 -18.61 -0.60 7.57
C ASN A 32 -17.20 -0.93 8.13
N ILE A 33 -16.42 0.10 8.50
CA ILE A 33 -15.07 -0.06 9.07
C ILE A 33 -15.10 -0.64 10.51
N ASP A 34 -16.27 -0.68 11.13
CA ASP A 34 -16.42 -1.08 12.53
C ASP A 34 -15.81 -2.46 12.79
N ASN A 35 -14.96 -2.52 13.83
CA ASN A 35 -14.23 -3.73 14.25
C ASN A 35 -13.26 -4.35 13.22
N VAL A 36 -12.98 -3.71 12.09
CA VAL A 36 -11.90 -4.11 11.19
C VAL A 36 -10.57 -4.01 11.93
N ASN A 37 -9.69 -4.99 11.76
CA ASN A 37 -8.35 -4.92 12.35
C ASN A 37 -7.47 -3.97 11.53
N VAL A 38 -6.99 -2.90 12.14
CA VAL A 38 -6.02 -1.95 11.58
C VAL A 38 -4.73 -2.07 12.36
N ILE A 39 -3.67 -2.51 11.71
CA ILE A 39 -2.37 -2.81 12.29
C ILE A 39 -1.37 -1.81 11.74
N VAL A 40 -0.86 -0.92 12.59
CA VAL A 40 0.22 -0.01 12.24
C VAL A 40 1.55 -0.67 12.60
N CYS A 41 2.40 -0.87 11.60
CA CYS A 41 3.73 -1.43 11.77
C CYS A 41 4.72 -0.28 11.89
N ASP A 42 4.96 0.16 13.13
CA ASP A 42 5.69 1.39 13.42
C ASP A 42 7.18 1.16 13.63
N SER A 43 7.99 1.95 12.95
CA SER A 43 9.46 2.02 13.08
C SER A 43 9.95 3.45 13.30
N SER A 44 9.06 4.30 13.82
CA SER A 44 9.37 5.70 14.10
C SER A 44 10.33 5.85 15.26
N ASP A 45 11.24 6.79 15.11
CA ASP A 45 12.19 7.25 16.14
C ASP A 45 11.84 8.67 16.64
N ASP A 46 10.78 9.31 16.11
CA ASP A 46 10.26 10.60 16.58
C ASP A 46 9.13 10.42 17.59
N GLU A 47 9.18 11.26 18.65
CA GLU A 47 8.20 11.26 19.74
C GLU A 47 6.78 11.59 19.25
N LYS A 48 6.66 12.48 18.27
CA LYS A 48 5.37 12.97 17.80
C LYS A 48 4.52 11.88 17.14
N THR A 49 5.13 11.02 16.32
CA THR A 49 4.42 9.87 15.73
C THR A 49 4.00 8.91 16.85
N ASN A 50 4.90 8.61 17.78
CA ASN A 50 4.64 7.71 18.90
C ASN A 50 3.51 8.21 19.79
N GLU A 51 3.48 9.50 20.14
CA GLU A 51 2.41 10.10 20.93
C GLU A 51 1.04 10.00 20.24
N LEU A 52 0.99 10.34 18.95
CA LEU A 52 -0.24 10.28 18.15
C LEU A 52 -0.79 8.86 18.03
N LEU A 53 0.07 7.87 17.82
CA LEU A 53 -0.37 6.47 17.70
C LEU A 53 -0.84 5.93 19.06
N ASN A 54 -0.09 6.18 20.13
CA ASN A 54 -0.43 5.69 21.48
C ASN A 54 -1.64 6.41 22.10
N GLY A 55 -1.94 7.64 21.66
CA GLY A 55 -3.10 8.42 22.12
C GLY A 55 -4.44 8.01 21.50
N ARG A 56 -4.47 7.09 20.55
CA ARG A 56 -5.71 6.67 19.87
C ARG A 56 -6.55 5.73 20.74
N THR A 57 -7.76 6.14 21.06
CA THR A 57 -8.66 5.38 21.94
C THR A 57 -10.11 5.26 21.45
N ASN A 58 -10.52 6.07 20.46
CA ASN A 58 -11.92 6.20 20.05
C ASN A 58 -12.14 5.82 18.57
N ASP A 59 -11.32 4.91 18.04
CA ASP A 59 -11.50 4.43 16.68
C ASP A 59 -12.65 3.43 16.56
N ARG A 60 -13.38 3.48 15.46
CA ARG A 60 -14.42 2.51 15.13
C ARG A 60 -13.83 1.14 14.79
N PHE A 61 -12.60 1.11 14.31
CA PHE A 61 -11.85 -0.11 14.02
C PHE A 61 -11.03 -0.59 15.25
N LYS A 62 -10.61 -1.84 15.23
CA LYS A 62 -9.68 -2.37 16.23
C LYS A 62 -8.26 -1.96 15.85
N PHE A 63 -7.66 -1.13 16.67
CA PHE A 63 -6.33 -0.56 16.44
C PHE A 63 -5.25 -1.33 17.20
N SER A 64 -4.15 -1.64 16.55
CA SER A 64 -2.96 -2.20 17.17
C SER A 64 -1.68 -1.69 16.53
N ILE A 65 -0.63 -1.59 17.35
CA ILE A 65 0.71 -1.19 16.92
C ILE A 65 1.63 -2.40 17.08
N VAL A 66 2.41 -2.67 16.06
CA VAL A 66 3.46 -3.70 16.07
C VAL A 66 4.77 -3.09 15.60
N SER A 67 5.90 -3.72 15.96
CA SER A 67 7.20 -3.28 15.47
C SER A 67 7.25 -3.31 13.94
N GLY A 68 7.80 -2.26 13.35
CA GLY A 68 7.95 -2.10 11.90
C GLY A 68 9.34 -2.48 11.40
N GLY A 69 9.76 -1.80 10.33
CA GLY A 69 11.03 -2.00 9.64
C GLY A 69 11.00 -1.32 8.26
N LEU A 70 11.79 -1.80 7.32
CA LEU A 70 11.62 -1.44 5.91
C LEU A 70 10.22 -1.87 5.44
N PRO A 71 9.63 -1.25 4.43
CA PRO A 71 8.24 -1.51 4.02
C PRO A 71 7.90 -2.98 3.79
N SER A 72 8.78 -3.75 3.14
CA SER A 72 8.60 -5.19 2.94
C SER A 72 8.51 -5.96 4.26
N ILE A 73 9.41 -5.65 5.21
CA ILE A 73 9.45 -6.27 6.56
C ILE A 73 8.22 -5.86 7.35
N ALA A 74 7.92 -4.56 7.41
CA ALA A 74 6.77 -4.03 8.15
C ALA A 74 5.45 -4.64 7.67
N ARG A 75 5.23 -4.74 6.35
CA ARG A 75 4.02 -5.36 5.79
C ARG A 75 3.93 -6.86 6.13
N ASN A 76 5.04 -7.59 6.08
CA ASN A 76 5.06 -9.00 6.47
C ASN A 76 4.79 -9.20 7.98
N LEU A 77 5.39 -8.37 8.84
CA LEU A 77 5.14 -8.40 10.28
C LEU A 77 3.67 -8.12 10.60
N GLY A 78 3.08 -7.09 10.00
CA GLY A 78 1.65 -6.81 10.16
C GLY A 78 0.78 -7.95 9.65
N PHE A 79 1.15 -8.57 8.53
CA PHE A 79 0.41 -9.71 7.99
C PHE A 79 0.43 -10.94 8.92
N ASN A 80 1.46 -11.13 9.76
CA ASN A 80 1.50 -12.22 10.74
C ASN A 80 0.34 -12.15 11.76
N HIS A 81 -0.29 -10.98 11.91
CA HIS A 81 -1.47 -10.77 12.75
C HIS A 81 -2.79 -10.79 11.94
N CYS A 82 -2.72 -11.07 10.64
CA CYS A 82 -3.88 -11.12 9.75
C CYS A 82 -4.53 -12.51 9.80
N ASN A 83 -5.79 -12.56 10.23
CA ASN A 83 -6.60 -13.78 10.28
C ASN A 83 -7.82 -13.72 9.33
N THR A 84 -7.81 -12.78 8.38
CA THR A 84 -8.92 -12.52 7.46
C THR A 84 -8.59 -13.00 6.04
N PRO A 85 -9.62 -13.33 5.23
CA PRO A 85 -9.41 -13.77 3.85
C PRO A 85 -8.72 -12.75 2.96
N TYR A 86 -8.81 -11.45 3.29
CA TYR A 86 -8.20 -10.36 2.52
C TYR A 86 -7.37 -9.47 3.43
N VAL A 87 -6.30 -8.92 2.88
CA VAL A 87 -5.45 -7.92 3.51
C VAL A 87 -5.31 -6.70 2.60
N LEU A 88 -5.47 -5.51 3.17
CA LEU A 88 -5.13 -4.24 2.52
C LEU A 88 -3.81 -3.74 3.08
N PHE A 89 -2.76 -3.73 2.26
CA PHE A 89 -1.55 -2.97 2.56
C PHE A 89 -1.74 -1.54 2.08
N MET A 90 -1.59 -0.57 2.98
CA MET A 90 -1.82 0.84 2.70
C MET A 90 -0.70 1.67 3.34
N ASP A 91 -0.08 2.59 2.58
CA ASP A 91 0.95 3.46 3.14
C ASP A 91 0.34 4.51 4.10
N ALA A 92 1.14 4.94 5.07
CA ALA A 92 0.73 5.88 6.12
C ALA A 92 0.34 7.27 5.58
N ASP A 93 0.74 7.62 4.35
CA ASP A 93 0.40 8.87 3.68
C ASP A 93 -0.61 8.73 2.53
N VAL A 94 -1.41 7.67 2.58
CA VAL A 94 -2.51 7.45 1.61
C VAL A 94 -3.84 7.90 2.21
N PHE A 95 -4.51 8.82 1.51
CA PHE A 95 -5.78 9.40 1.93
C PHE A 95 -6.92 8.90 1.05
N ILE A 96 -7.92 8.31 1.68
CA ILE A 96 -9.12 7.77 1.04
C ILE A 96 -10.27 8.75 1.32
N LEU A 97 -10.64 9.55 0.31
CA LEU A 97 -11.69 10.56 0.44
C LEU A 97 -13.09 10.03 0.06
N ASP A 98 -13.16 8.92 -0.66
CA ASP A 98 -14.41 8.20 -0.94
C ASP A 98 -14.68 7.22 0.20
N PHE A 99 -15.69 7.50 1.00
CA PHE A 99 -16.00 6.73 2.22
C PHE A 99 -16.53 5.33 1.95
N SER A 100 -16.94 5.01 0.74
CA SER A 100 -17.35 3.67 0.32
C SER A 100 -16.24 2.87 -0.37
N LEU A 101 -15.04 3.47 -0.57
CA LEU A 101 -13.98 2.89 -1.40
C LEU A 101 -13.55 1.49 -0.93
N ILE A 102 -13.25 1.33 0.35
CA ILE A 102 -12.74 0.05 0.88
C ILE A 102 -13.79 -1.04 0.68
N GLN A 103 -15.06 -0.75 0.99
CA GLN A 103 -16.15 -1.70 0.79
C GLN A 103 -16.33 -2.06 -0.69
N ASN A 104 -16.28 -1.08 -1.58
CA ASN A 104 -16.42 -1.30 -3.02
C ASN A 104 -15.25 -2.12 -3.57
N CYS A 105 -14.02 -1.83 -3.17
CA CYS A 105 -12.84 -2.62 -3.55
C CYS A 105 -12.93 -4.06 -3.04
N LEU A 106 -13.36 -4.27 -1.78
CA LEU A 106 -13.53 -5.61 -1.22
C LEU A 106 -14.63 -6.39 -1.94
N THR A 107 -15.74 -5.75 -2.27
CA THR A 107 -16.81 -6.37 -3.05
C THR A 107 -16.31 -6.77 -4.44
N ASP A 108 -15.56 -5.89 -5.09
CA ASP A 108 -15.07 -6.11 -6.45
C ASP A 108 -14.03 -7.25 -6.52
N ILE A 109 -13.10 -7.32 -5.55
CA ILE A 109 -12.10 -8.41 -5.51
C ILE A 109 -12.77 -9.77 -5.28
N ILE A 110 -13.82 -9.83 -4.45
CA ILE A 110 -14.58 -11.05 -4.17
C ILE A 110 -15.39 -11.48 -5.39
N VAL A 111 -16.20 -10.58 -5.94
CA VAL A 111 -17.14 -10.89 -7.06
C VAL A 111 -16.38 -11.32 -8.31
N ASN A 112 -15.24 -10.70 -8.59
CA ASN A 112 -14.43 -11.00 -9.77
C ASN A 112 -13.32 -12.05 -9.50
N ASP A 113 -13.30 -12.64 -8.29
CA ASP A 113 -12.30 -13.65 -7.89
C ASP A 113 -10.87 -13.22 -8.22
N LEU A 114 -10.50 -11.99 -7.78
CA LEU A 114 -9.18 -11.43 -8.03
C LEU A 114 -8.20 -11.80 -6.91
N ASP A 115 -6.91 -11.85 -7.24
CA ASP A 115 -5.82 -12.03 -6.28
C ASP A 115 -5.30 -10.70 -5.74
N LEU A 116 -5.27 -9.66 -6.59
CA LEU A 116 -4.77 -8.32 -6.26
C LEU A 116 -5.60 -7.24 -6.94
N LEU A 117 -6.02 -6.27 -6.14
CA LEU A 117 -6.67 -5.05 -6.58
C LEU A 117 -5.92 -3.84 -6.04
N THR A 118 -5.72 -2.82 -6.87
CA THR A 118 -5.15 -1.51 -6.50
C THR A 118 -6.03 -0.38 -7.04
N CYS A 119 -5.77 0.86 -6.63
CA CYS A 119 -6.46 2.05 -7.09
C CYS A 119 -5.53 2.96 -7.90
N LYS A 120 -6.12 3.97 -8.56
CA LYS A 120 -5.36 5.07 -9.16
C LYS A 120 -4.85 6.01 -8.07
N PHE A 121 -3.67 6.57 -8.28
CA PHE A 121 -3.07 7.53 -7.35
C PHE A 121 -3.11 8.95 -7.89
N ARG A 122 -3.31 9.92 -7.00
CA ARG A 122 -3.16 11.36 -7.29
C ARG A 122 -2.48 12.05 -6.11
N SER A 123 -1.82 13.16 -6.41
CA SER A 123 -1.24 14.01 -5.39
C SER A 123 -2.32 14.81 -4.66
N THR A 124 -2.18 14.95 -3.35
CA THR A 124 -3.05 15.82 -2.53
C THR A 124 -2.99 17.29 -2.93
N THR A 125 -1.89 17.74 -3.53
CA THR A 125 -1.69 19.12 -3.98
C THR A 125 -1.97 19.32 -5.46
N GLY A 126 -2.27 18.27 -6.20
CA GLY A 126 -2.37 18.30 -7.67
C GLY A 126 -1.03 18.28 -8.41
N GLU A 127 0.08 18.60 -7.72
CA GLU A 127 1.43 18.52 -8.29
C GLU A 127 1.75 17.08 -8.70
N TYR A 128 2.51 16.89 -9.77
CA TYR A 128 2.89 15.58 -10.31
C TYR A 128 1.73 14.68 -10.77
N ASN A 129 0.48 15.17 -10.86
CA ASN A 129 -0.64 14.35 -11.34
C ASN A 129 -0.44 13.81 -12.77
N ASN A 130 0.33 14.50 -13.61
CA ASN A 130 0.70 13.98 -14.93
C ASN A 130 1.58 12.72 -14.82
N VAL A 131 2.43 12.66 -13.80
CA VAL A 131 3.26 11.46 -13.52
C VAL A 131 2.39 10.31 -13.07
N PHE A 132 1.44 10.55 -12.17
CA PHE A 132 0.49 9.51 -11.75
C PHE A 132 -0.38 9.02 -12.91
N ARG A 133 -0.84 9.91 -13.80
CA ARG A 133 -1.54 9.50 -15.02
C ARG A 133 -0.66 8.66 -15.95
N PHE A 134 0.62 8.96 -16.02
CA PHE A 134 1.59 8.15 -16.75
C PHE A 134 1.73 6.75 -16.12
N PHE A 135 1.76 6.65 -14.78
CA PHE A 135 1.69 5.35 -14.09
C PHE A 135 0.40 4.58 -14.41
N ASP A 136 -0.76 5.26 -14.44
CA ASP A 136 -2.02 4.61 -14.84
C ASP A 136 -1.91 4.01 -16.25
N CYS A 137 -1.29 4.73 -17.20
CA CYS A 137 -1.05 4.23 -18.56
C CYS A 137 -0.13 3.00 -18.55
N ILE A 138 0.97 3.06 -17.79
CA ILE A 138 1.90 1.93 -17.66
C ILE A 138 1.18 0.72 -17.07
N GLN A 139 0.42 0.87 -16.00
CA GLN A 139 -0.35 -0.21 -15.39
C GLN A 139 -1.31 -0.86 -16.40
N LYS A 140 -1.97 -0.04 -17.22
CA LYS A 140 -2.89 -0.54 -18.26
C LYS A 140 -2.16 -1.31 -19.36
N ILE A 141 -1.02 -0.79 -19.83
CA ILE A 141 -0.25 -1.38 -20.93
C ILE A 141 0.51 -2.63 -20.45
N SER A 142 1.10 -2.60 -19.25
CA SER A 142 1.88 -3.71 -18.72
C SER A 142 1.03 -4.87 -18.21
N LYS A 143 -0.22 -4.62 -17.83
CA LYS A 143 -1.12 -5.62 -17.24
C LYS A 143 -1.14 -6.95 -17.99
N PRO A 144 -1.25 -7.03 -19.33
CA PRO A 144 -1.29 -8.32 -20.04
C PRO A 144 -0.02 -9.16 -19.87
N LEU A 145 1.13 -8.51 -19.68
CA LEU A 145 2.44 -9.16 -19.57
C LEU A 145 2.89 -9.28 -18.11
N THR A 146 2.77 -8.18 -17.39
CA THR A 146 3.28 -8.07 -16.02
C THR A 146 2.41 -7.09 -15.23
N PRO A 147 1.54 -7.56 -14.33
CA PRO A 147 0.80 -6.71 -13.42
C PRO A 147 1.73 -5.81 -12.62
N PHE A 148 1.34 -4.56 -12.45
CA PHE A 148 2.06 -3.57 -11.68
C PHE A 148 1.11 -2.82 -10.75
N ALA A 149 1.31 -2.94 -9.44
CA ALA A 149 0.61 -2.17 -8.43
C ALA A 149 1.56 -1.20 -7.73
N LEU A 150 1.07 -0.01 -7.39
CA LEU A 150 1.77 0.91 -6.50
C LEU A 150 1.53 0.48 -5.04
N GLY A 151 2.60 0.44 -4.24
CA GLY A 151 2.60 -0.11 -2.90
C GLY A 151 1.67 0.57 -1.89
N GLY A 152 1.29 1.82 -2.17
CA GLY A 152 0.47 2.61 -1.26
C GLY A 152 -0.98 2.12 -1.09
N PHE A 153 -1.51 1.27 -1.98
CA PHE A 153 -2.83 0.65 -1.84
C PHE A 153 -2.86 -0.69 -2.58
N MET A 154 -2.73 -1.78 -1.85
CA MET A 154 -2.73 -3.14 -2.40
C MET A 154 -3.68 -4.02 -1.59
N LEU A 155 -4.87 -4.29 -2.14
CA LEU A 155 -5.83 -5.23 -1.57
C LEU A 155 -5.58 -6.61 -2.17
N LEU A 156 -5.23 -7.59 -1.33
CA LEU A 156 -4.84 -8.94 -1.75
C LEU A 156 -5.71 -10.02 -1.09
N ASN A 157 -5.90 -11.11 -1.81
CA ASN A 157 -6.32 -12.37 -1.22
C ASN A 157 -5.19 -12.91 -0.32
N SER A 158 -5.47 -13.13 0.98
CA SER A 158 -4.47 -13.52 1.99
C SER A 158 -3.83 -14.88 1.68
N LYS A 159 -4.62 -15.85 1.20
CA LYS A 159 -4.10 -17.16 0.79
C LYS A 159 -3.13 -17.02 -0.37
N ARG A 160 -3.53 -16.24 -1.40
CA ARG A 160 -2.68 -16.00 -2.56
C ARG A 160 -1.39 -15.26 -2.18
N PHE A 161 -1.46 -14.29 -1.27
CA PHE A 161 -0.28 -13.58 -0.78
C PHE A 161 0.75 -14.55 -0.15
N ILE A 162 0.29 -15.55 0.60
CA ILE A 162 1.17 -16.60 1.15
C ILE A 162 1.76 -17.47 0.03
N GLU A 163 0.93 -17.92 -0.91
CA GLU A 163 1.34 -18.82 -2.00
C GLU A 163 2.43 -18.22 -2.90
N ILE A 164 2.37 -16.91 -3.15
CA ILE A 164 3.40 -16.21 -3.98
C ILE A 164 4.65 -15.83 -3.20
N GLY A 165 4.74 -16.21 -1.89
CA GLY A 165 5.92 -16.04 -1.06
C GLY A 165 6.00 -14.70 -0.34
N ARG A 166 4.88 -13.97 -0.18
CA ARG A 166 4.82 -12.68 0.53
C ARG A 166 5.77 -11.63 -0.09
N PHE A 167 6.00 -10.51 0.63
CA PHE A 167 7.05 -9.57 0.25
C PHE A 167 8.44 -10.19 0.49
N ASN A 168 9.34 -10.05 -0.46
CA ASN A 168 10.74 -10.44 -0.27
C ASN A 168 11.44 -9.37 0.58
N GLU A 169 11.82 -9.73 1.82
CA GLU A 169 12.41 -8.80 2.80
C GLU A 169 13.83 -8.34 2.45
N LYS A 170 14.51 -9.02 1.53
CA LYS A 170 15.80 -8.58 1.00
C LYS A 170 15.67 -7.40 0.03
N VAL A 171 14.47 -7.26 -0.57
CA VAL A 171 14.18 -6.18 -1.52
C VAL A 171 14.01 -4.86 -0.76
N LYS A 172 14.78 -3.85 -1.13
CA LYS A 172 14.79 -2.52 -0.51
C LYS A 172 14.06 -1.47 -1.32
N VAL A 173 13.83 -1.72 -2.61
CA VAL A 173 13.13 -0.80 -3.52
C VAL A 173 12.20 -1.59 -4.44
N ALA A 174 11.04 -1.00 -4.79
CA ALA A 174 10.04 -1.57 -5.67
C ALA A 174 9.56 -2.98 -5.24
N GLU A 175 9.41 -3.20 -3.92
CA GLU A 175 8.88 -4.44 -3.33
C GLU A 175 7.45 -4.72 -3.78
N ASP A 176 6.68 -3.69 -4.05
CA ASP A 176 5.33 -3.70 -4.60
C ASP A 176 5.31 -4.26 -6.04
N TYR A 177 6.23 -3.80 -6.88
CA TYR A 177 6.41 -4.34 -8.23
C TYR A 177 6.85 -5.80 -8.19
N MET A 178 7.85 -6.13 -7.34
CA MET A 178 8.35 -7.50 -7.21
C MET A 178 7.29 -8.49 -6.72
N LEU A 179 6.33 -8.01 -5.93
CA LEU A 179 5.18 -8.81 -5.52
C LEU A 179 4.13 -8.91 -6.64
N SER A 180 3.71 -7.77 -7.19
CA SER A 180 2.61 -7.71 -8.14
C SER A 180 2.90 -8.44 -9.46
N LYS A 181 4.16 -8.49 -9.92
CA LYS A 181 4.56 -9.24 -11.11
C LYS A 181 4.30 -10.75 -11.02
N LYS A 182 4.12 -11.30 -9.79
CA LYS A 182 3.80 -12.72 -9.56
C LYS A 182 2.31 -13.04 -9.71
N ILE A 183 1.48 -12.02 -9.86
CA ILE A 183 0.03 -12.17 -10.03
C ILE A 183 -0.31 -12.34 -11.51
N SER A 184 -1.24 -13.24 -11.82
CA SER A 184 -1.73 -13.42 -13.18
C SER A 184 -2.53 -12.20 -13.64
N SER A 185 -2.40 -11.82 -14.91
CA SER A 185 -3.03 -10.61 -15.47
C SER A 185 -4.56 -10.59 -15.31
N HIS A 186 -5.21 -11.76 -15.43
CA HIS A 186 -6.66 -11.90 -15.25
C HIS A 186 -7.12 -11.85 -13.80
N LYS A 187 -6.20 -12.04 -12.85
CA LYS A 187 -6.42 -11.95 -11.38
C LYS A 187 -6.00 -10.60 -10.79
N PHE A 188 -5.61 -9.66 -11.65
CA PHE A 188 -5.19 -8.31 -11.27
C PHE A 188 -6.15 -7.24 -11.81
N LYS A 189 -6.49 -6.25 -10.99
CA LYS A 189 -7.33 -5.11 -11.41
C LYS A 189 -6.84 -3.80 -10.80
N VAL A 190 -6.82 -2.75 -11.62
CA VAL A 190 -6.79 -1.36 -11.14
C VAL A 190 -8.24 -0.89 -11.05
N PHE A 191 -8.73 -0.69 -9.83
CA PHE A 191 -10.09 -0.24 -9.58
C PHE A 191 -10.28 1.20 -10.07
N ASN A 192 -11.45 1.51 -10.61
CA ASN A 192 -11.71 2.82 -11.20
C ASN A 192 -12.08 3.86 -10.15
N SER A 193 -11.27 3.97 -9.10
CA SER A 193 -11.37 5.04 -8.12
C SER A 193 -9.96 5.57 -7.79
N THR A 194 -9.90 6.66 -7.02
CA THR A 194 -8.67 7.40 -6.75
C THR A 194 -8.40 7.47 -5.27
N VAL A 195 -7.17 7.13 -4.89
CA VAL A 195 -6.59 7.45 -3.58
C VAL A 195 -5.57 8.57 -3.74
N PHE A 196 -5.37 9.34 -2.68
CA PHE A 196 -4.45 10.49 -2.71
C PHE A 196 -3.22 10.19 -1.86
N THR A 197 -2.07 10.73 -2.26
CA THR A 197 -0.82 10.60 -1.51
C THR A 197 -0.07 11.93 -1.50
N THR A 198 0.85 12.09 -0.57
CA THR A 198 1.68 13.30 -0.51
C THR A 198 2.73 13.29 -1.63
N PRO A 199 3.05 14.43 -2.25
CA PRO A 199 4.11 14.51 -3.27
C PRO A 199 5.52 14.57 -2.67
N ARG A 200 5.69 14.32 -1.35
CA ARG A 200 6.96 14.49 -0.61
C ARG A 200 8.14 13.80 -1.29
N ARG A 201 7.94 12.56 -1.72
CA ARG A 201 9.00 11.75 -2.34
C ARG A 201 9.47 12.32 -3.67
N PHE A 202 8.55 12.86 -4.47
CA PHE A 202 8.93 13.57 -5.71
C PHE A 202 9.65 14.88 -5.42
N LYS A 203 9.27 15.58 -4.34
CA LYS A 203 9.92 16.83 -3.94
C LYS A 203 11.33 16.58 -3.38
N SER A 204 11.52 15.55 -2.58
CA SER A 204 12.81 15.25 -1.95
C SER A 204 13.82 14.61 -2.90
N LYS A 205 13.39 13.65 -3.73
CA LYS A 205 14.28 12.89 -4.63
C LYS A 205 14.34 13.47 -6.06
N GLY A 206 13.35 14.28 -6.42
CA GLY A 206 13.19 14.82 -7.77
C GLY A 206 12.52 13.86 -8.74
N LEU A 207 11.80 14.43 -9.70
CA LEU A 207 11.05 13.68 -10.72
C LEU A 207 11.96 12.76 -11.55
N TYR A 208 13.12 13.29 -11.98
CA TYR A 208 14.06 12.53 -12.80
C TYR A 208 14.52 11.23 -12.12
N TYR A 209 14.86 11.31 -10.83
CA TYR A 209 15.26 10.14 -10.05
C TYR A 209 14.13 9.10 -9.98
N MET A 210 12.90 9.52 -9.70
CA MET A 210 11.74 8.62 -9.60
C MET A 210 11.43 7.92 -10.92
N VAL A 211 11.46 8.66 -12.04
CA VAL A 211 11.25 8.10 -13.39
C VAL A 211 12.38 7.13 -13.75
N LYS A 212 13.63 7.51 -13.46
CA LYS A 212 14.80 6.65 -13.69
C LYS A 212 14.72 5.33 -12.88
N LEU A 213 14.33 5.43 -11.61
CA LEU A 213 14.15 4.25 -10.75
C LEU A 213 13.10 3.31 -11.35
N MET A 214 11.97 3.84 -11.80
CA MET A 214 10.92 3.05 -12.43
C MET A 214 11.41 2.36 -13.72
N ILE A 215 12.06 3.09 -14.62
CA ILE A 215 12.59 2.53 -15.88
C ILE A 215 13.61 1.43 -15.57
N ASN A 216 14.52 1.68 -14.64
CA ASN A 216 15.50 0.70 -14.21
C ASN A 216 14.86 -0.55 -13.58
N SER A 217 13.78 -0.38 -12.81
CA SER A 217 13.03 -1.52 -12.25
C SER A 217 12.41 -2.38 -13.36
N ILE A 218 11.90 -1.76 -14.42
CA ILE A 218 11.34 -2.50 -15.58
C ILE A 218 12.46 -3.25 -16.33
N ILE A 219 13.59 -2.60 -16.58
CA ILE A 219 14.75 -3.20 -17.28
C ILE A 219 15.34 -4.36 -16.46
N ASN A 220 15.47 -4.19 -15.15
CA ASN A 220 16.06 -5.19 -14.25
C ASN A 220 15.03 -6.14 -13.64
N ARG A 221 13.81 -6.25 -14.20
CA ARG A 221 12.69 -7.00 -13.62
C ARG A 221 13.01 -8.44 -13.20
N ASP A 222 13.98 -9.08 -13.87
CA ASP A 222 14.39 -10.45 -13.62
C ASP A 222 15.76 -10.54 -12.90
N ASN A 223 16.32 -9.38 -12.50
CA ASN A 223 17.58 -9.26 -11.76
C ASN A 223 17.29 -8.93 -10.29
N GLU A 224 16.98 -9.94 -9.47
CA GLU A 224 16.66 -9.75 -8.04
C GLU A 224 17.75 -8.97 -7.26
N PRO A 225 19.07 -9.22 -7.43
CA PRO A 225 20.12 -8.47 -6.76
C PRO A 225 20.06 -6.94 -6.97
N TYR A 226 19.51 -6.47 -8.09
CA TYR A 226 19.29 -5.04 -8.34
C TYR A 226 18.38 -4.41 -7.29
N PHE A 227 17.34 -5.11 -6.85
CA PHE A 227 16.34 -4.64 -5.90
C PHE A 227 16.79 -4.76 -4.44
N GLU A 228 17.83 -5.52 -4.14
CA GLU A 228 18.43 -5.63 -2.81
C GLU A 228 19.28 -4.40 -2.45
N ASN A 229 19.66 -3.58 -3.43
CA ASN A 229 20.32 -2.29 -3.20
C ASN A 229 19.28 -1.18 -3.00
N ASP A 230 19.50 -0.32 -1.99
CA ASP A 230 18.59 0.79 -1.72
C ASP A 230 18.68 1.93 -2.75
N ASN A 231 19.73 1.94 -3.59
CA ASN A 231 19.98 2.95 -4.62
C ASN A 231 19.85 4.40 -4.09
N ASN A 232 20.16 4.63 -2.81
CA ASN A 232 19.94 5.87 -2.07
C ASN A 232 18.47 6.29 -1.95
N TYR A 233 17.54 5.35 -2.08
CA TYR A 233 16.10 5.61 -2.01
C TYR A 233 15.63 6.01 -0.60
N TRP A 234 16.25 5.45 0.43
CA TRP A 234 15.88 5.65 1.83
C TRP A 234 16.76 6.69 2.57
N LYS A 235 17.72 7.30 1.89
CA LYS A 235 18.59 8.36 2.43
C LYS A 235 17.98 9.75 2.31
#